data_5342f092c52254c4705dd3843c4fba88
#
_entry.id   5342f092c52254c4705dd3843c4fba88
#
_cell.length_a   1.000
_cell.length_b   1.000
_cell.length_c   1.000
_cell.angle_alpha   90.00
_cell.angle_beta   90.00
_cell.angle_gamma   90.00
#
_symmetry.space_group_name_H-M   'P 1'
#
loop_
_entity.id
_entity.type
_entity.pdbx_description
1 polymer ?
#
loop_
_entity_poly.entity_id
_entity_poly.type
_entity_poly.pdbx_seq_one_letter_code
_entity_poly.pdbx_strand_id
1 'polypeptide(L)'
;YQMKCTRPEIEAVCRRQSCVHPKICKLLGVDHQPVIELMREARQVNGVKKVLVASGIRMDLARQSPEYIKELTQHHVGGHLKVAPEHVDPDVLFKMRKPANDDFEFFADVFKEESQAAGKKQYLIPYFIASHPGSDLDAMINLAVFLKQNGYKPDQVQDFIPAPLDVATCMYYTTRSIHEETGLHCQGAARSQDAARIDAIL
;
A
#
# COMPACT_ATOMS: atom_id res chain seq x y z
N TYR A 1 14.75 -4.09 4.97
CA TYR A 1 15.09 -5.02 3.88
C TYR A 1 15.91 -4.32 2.80
N GLN A 2 16.65 -5.10 2.03
CA GLN A 2 17.43 -4.57 0.93
C GLN A 2 16.70 -4.82 -0.39
N MET A 3 16.59 -3.79 -1.21
CA MET A 3 16.11 -3.89 -2.58
C MET A 3 17.18 -3.40 -3.53
N LYS A 4 17.62 -4.26 -4.42
CA LYS A 4 18.59 -3.90 -5.47
C LYS A 4 18.40 -4.77 -6.70
N CYS A 5 18.84 -4.30 -7.83
CA CYS A 5 18.88 -5.12 -9.02
C CYS A 5 19.87 -6.29 -8.81
N THR A 6 19.46 -7.50 -9.17
CA THR A 6 20.33 -8.70 -9.11
C THR A 6 21.37 -8.72 -10.21
N ARG A 7 21.27 -7.79 -11.18
CA ARG A 7 22.17 -7.67 -12.33
C ARG A 7 22.64 -6.22 -12.49
N PRO A 8 23.72 -5.81 -11.83
CA PRO A 8 24.24 -4.43 -11.85
C PRO A 8 24.55 -3.92 -13.27
N GLU A 9 24.99 -4.79 -14.16
CA GLU A 9 25.25 -4.45 -15.56
C GLU A 9 24.00 -4.05 -16.34
N ILE A 10 22.86 -4.62 -15.97
CA ILE A 10 21.55 -4.24 -16.55
C ILE A 10 21.05 -2.98 -15.86
N GLU A 11 21.24 -2.84 -14.55
CA GLU A 11 20.82 -1.66 -13.79
C GLU A 11 21.42 -0.37 -14.35
N ALA A 12 22.70 -0.40 -14.73
CA ALA A 12 23.41 0.75 -15.28
C ALA A 12 22.81 1.32 -16.57
N VAL A 13 22.10 0.48 -17.35
CA VAL A 13 21.48 0.87 -18.63
C VAL A 13 19.94 0.79 -18.59
N CYS A 14 19.39 0.47 -17.43
CA CYS A 14 17.96 0.26 -17.27
C CYS A 14 17.19 1.58 -17.42
N ARG A 15 16.18 1.58 -18.30
CA ARG A 15 15.28 2.74 -18.52
C ARG A 15 13.96 2.65 -17.76
N ARG A 16 13.80 1.65 -16.92
CA ARG A 16 12.59 1.44 -16.14
C ARG A 16 12.48 2.51 -15.04
N GLN A 17 11.36 3.22 -14.97
CA GLN A 17 11.14 4.26 -13.97
C GLN A 17 10.92 3.71 -12.56
N SER A 18 10.42 2.46 -12.46
CA SER A 18 10.16 1.82 -11.17
C SER A 18 10.42 0.31 -11.27
N CYS A 19 11.08 -0.25 -10.27
CA CYS A 19 11.29 -1.69 -10.16
C CYS A 19 10.08 -2.44 -9.60
N VAL A 20 9.09 -1.72 -9.08
CA VAL A 20 7.91 -2.29 -8.41
C VAL A 20 6.60 -1.95 -9.11
N HIS A 21 6.61 -1.11 -10.14
CA HIS A 21 5.39 -0.71 -10.85
C HIS A 21 5.62 -0.76 -12.37
N PRO A 22 4.63 -1.14 -13.19
CA PRO A 22 3.31 -1.70 -12.84
C PRO A 22 3.37 -3.14 -12.29
N LYS A 23 4.47 -3.81 -12.50
CA LYS A 23 4.76 -5.16 -11.97
C LYS A 23 6.15 -5.19 -11.39
N ILE A 24 6.33 -5.95 -10.33
CA ILE A 24 7.64 -6.15 -9.73
C ILE A 24 8.60 -6.71 -10.79
N CYS A 25 9.76 -6.07 -10.91
CA CYS A 25 10.79 -6.48 -11.85
C CYS A 25 11.35 -7.84 -11.44
N LYS A 26 11.48 -8.77 -12.40
CA LYS A 26 12.05 -10.10 -12.14
C LYS A 26 13.52 -10.07 -11.67
N LEU A 27 14.21 -8.96 -11.94
CA LEU A 27 15.59 -8.74 -11.51
C LEU A 27 15.67 -7.96 -10.19
N LEU A 28 14.54 -7.59 -9.59
CA LEU A 28 14.54 -6.96 -8.27
C LEU A 28 14.76 -8.05 -7.21
N GLY A 29 15.93 -8.04 -6.61
CA GLY A 29 16.18 -8.83 -5.41
C GLY A 29 15.53 -8.15 -4.21
N VAL A 30 14.70 -8.90 -3.50
CA VAL A 30 14.05 -8.46 -2.26
C VAL A 30 14.45 -9.43 -1.16
N ASP A 31 15.20 -8.92 -0.20
CA ASP A 31 15.65 -9.71 0.94
C ASP A 31 15.13 -9.10 2.24
N HIS A 32 14.28 -9.84 2.94
CA HIS A 32 13.73 -9.46 4.24
C HIS A 32 14.55 -9.97 5.42
N GLN A 33 15.54 -10.84 5.18
CA GLN A 33 16.30 -11.45 6.26
C GLN A 33 17.00 -10.44 7.17
N PRO A 34 17.63 -9.37 6.64
CA PRO A 34 18.28 -8.39 7.51
C PRO A 34 17.32 -7.66 8.46
N VAL A 35 16.08 -7.40 8.05
CA VAL A 35 15.09 -6.78 8.93
C VAL A 35 14.52 -7.77 9.95
N ILE A 36 14.36 -9.04 9.56
CA ILE A 36 13.94 -10.11 10.48
C ILE A 36 15.00 -10.27 11.59
N GLU A 37 16.25 -10.36 11.23
CA GLU A 37 17.38 -10.48 12.17
C GLU A 37 17.46 -9.26 13.10
N LEU A 38 17.40 -8.05 12.53
CA LEU A 38 17.38 -6.82 13.31
C LEU A 38 16.24 -6.81 14.35
N MET A 39 15.04 -7.20 13.96
CA MET A 39 13.89 -7.24 14.86
C MET A 39 14.07 -8.32 15.95
N ARG A 40 14.65 -9.46 15.60
CA ARG A 40 14.97 -10.53 16.55
C ARG A 40 16.02 -10.09 17.58
N GLU A 41 17.10 -9.49 17.11
CA GLU A 41 18.15 -8.96 17.98
C GLU A 41 17.63 -7.83 18.88
N ALA A 42 16.86 -6.91 18.33
CA ALA A 42 16.29 -5.80 19.10
C ALA A 42 15.39 -6.30 20.25
N ARG A 43 14.68 -7.43 20.08
CA ARG A 43 13.89 -8.04 21.16
C ARG A 43 14.73 -8.64 22.29
N GLN A 44 15.99 -9.01 22.01
CA GLN A 44 16.89 -9.64 22.97
C GLN A 44 17.66 -8.62 23.80
N VAL A 45 17.61 -7.34 23.45
CA VAL A 45 18.30 -6.29 24.19
C VAL A 45 17.73 -6.19 25.61
N ASN A 46 18.61 -6.20 26.61
CA ASN A 46 18.21 -6.12 28.01
C ASN A 46 17.38 -4.85 28.27
N GLY A 47 16.24 -5.01 28.93
CA GLY A 47 15.30 -3.92 29.21
C GLY A 47 14.26 -3.66 28.14
N VAL A 48 14.41 -4.22 26.93
CA VAL A 48 13.40 -4.13 25.87
C VAL A 48 12.28 -5.14 26.14
N LYS A 49 11.06 -4.65 26.29
CA LYS A 49 9.90 -5.51 26.53
C LYS A 49 9.21 -5.94 25.22
N LYS A 50 9.12 -5.05 24.26
CA LYS A 50 8.49 -5.30 22.95
C LYS A 50 9.13 -4.40 21.88
N VAL A 51 9.25 -4.93 20.68
CA VAL A 51 9.59 -4.19 19.46
C VAL A 51 8.39 -4.27 18.53
N LEU A 52 7.73 -3.17 18.28
CA LEU A 52 6.51 -3.13 17.50
C LEU A 52 6.73 -2.34 16.20
N VAL A 53 6.16 -2.84 15.11
CA VAL A 53 6.10 -2.12 13.83
C VAL A 53 4.89 -1.18 13.89
N ALA A 54 5.15 0.12 13.90
CA ALA A 54 4.13 1.17 13.99
C ALA A 54 3.80 1.81 12.64
N SER A 55 4.65 1.62 11.63
CA SER A 55 4.43 2.13 10.27
C SER A 55 3.71 1.11 9.40
N GLY A 56 3.10 1.60 8.31
CA GLY A 56 2.56 0.71 7.28
C GLY A 56 3.64 -0.13 6.62
N ILE A 57 3.27 -1.32 6.17
CA ILE A 57 4.14 -2.22 5.43
C ILE A 57 3.73 -2.30 3.97
N ARG A 58 4.70 -2.59 3.12
CA ARG A 58 4.47 -2.77 1.69
C ARG A 58 4.08 -4.23 1.41
N MET A 59 2.82 -4.45 1.12
CA MET A 59 2.19 -5.77 1.07
C MET A 59 2.68 -6.63 -0.10
N ASP A 60 2.85 -6.03 -1.28
CA ASP A 60 3.36 -6.71 -2.49
C ASP A 60 4.77 -7.30 -2.29
N LEU A 61 5.63 -6.61 -1.56
CA LEU A 61 6.96 -7.11 -1.22
C LEU A 61 6.91 -8.09 -0.05
N ALA A 62 6.10 -7.84 0.97
CA ALA A 62 5.92 -8.75 2.11
C ALA A 62 5.41 -10.13 1.66
N ARG A 63 4.54 -10.16 0.64
CA ARG A 63 4.05 -11.40 0.03
C ARG A 63 5.17 -12.34 -0.44
N GLN A 64 6.35 -11.80 -0.79
CA GLN A 64 7.49 -12.59 -1.23
C GLN A 64 8.25 -13.26 -0.08
N SER A 65 7.94 -12.92 1.17
CA SER A 65 8.61 -13.44 2.35
C SER A 65 7.62 -13.90 3.42
N PRO A 66 7.11 -15.13 3.34
CA PRO A 66 6.22 -15.69 4.37
C PRO A 66 6.84 -15.67 5.77
N GLU A 67 8.15 -15.87 5.87
CA GLU A 67 8.87 -15.79 7.15
C GLU A 67 8.76 -14.38 7.77
N TYR A 68 8.85 -13.33 6.96
CA TYR A 68 8.67 -11.96 7.44
C TYR A 68 7.28 -11.73 8.00
N ILE A 69 6.23 -12.20 7.29
CA ILE A 69 4.84 -12.05 7.75
C ILE A 69 4.65 -12.81 9.08
N LYS A 70 5.18 -14.02 9.17
CA LYS A 70 5.12 -14.83 10.38
C LYS A 70 5.85 -14.16 11.56
N GLU A 71 7.07 -13.70 11.38
CA GLU A 71 7.83 -12.98 12.43
C GLU A 71 7.08 -11.72 12.87
N LEU A 72 6.54 -10.96 11.91
CA LEU A 72 5.77 -9.76 12.17
C LEU A 72 4.55 -10.04 13.04
N THR A 73 3.70 -10.99 12.66
CA THR A 73 2.47 -11.34 13.37
C THR A 73 2.75 -11.92 14.75
N GLN A 74 3.75 -12.78 14.85
CA GLN A 74 4.08 -13.42 16.11
C GLN A 74 4.69 -12.48 17.14
N HIS A 75 5.45 -11.46 16.73
CA HIS A 75 6.27 -10.73 17.66
C HIS A 75 6.14 -9.20 17.60
N HIS A 76 5.73 -8.63 16.45
CA HIS A 76 5.90 -7.21 16.18
C HIS A 76 4.60 -6.45 15.93
N VAL A 77 3.44 -7.10 16.10
CA VAL A 77 2.12 -6.46 16.02
C VAL A 77 1.49 -6.44 17.42
N GLY A 78 1.15 -5.25 17.88
CA GLY A 78 0.58 -5.02 19.21
C GLY A 78 -0.95 -5.14 19.30
N GLY A 79 -1.61 -5.68 18.25
CA GLY A 79 -3.07 -5.77 18.14
C GLY A 79 -3.57 -5.16 16.82
N HIS A 80 -2.98 -4.08 16.36
CA HIS A 80 -3.32 -3.43 15.11
C HIS A 80 -2.10 -3.28 14.22
N LEU A 81 -2.25 -3.59 12.94
CA LEU A 81 -1.22 -3.36 11.91
C LEU A 81 -1.78 -2.42 10.85
N LYS A 82 -1.10 -1.30 10.63
CA LYS A 82 -1.46 -0.37 9.58
C LYS A 82 -0.97 -0.87 8.22
N VAL A 83 -1.82 -0.83 7.22
CA VAL A 83 -1.52 -1.15 5.83
C VAL A 83 -2.09 -0.08 4.93
N ALA A 84 -1.46 0.16 3.79
CA ALA A 84 -1.81 1.25 2.89
C ALA A 84 -2.19 0.72 1.51
N PRO A 85 -3.39 0.10 1.35
CA PRO A 85 -3.91 -0.24 0.03
C PRO A 85 -4.21 1.01 -0.80
N GLU A 86 -4.52 2.14 -0.16
CA GLU A 86 -4.79 3.47 -0.71
C GLU A 86 -6.10 3.56 -1.50
N HIS A 87 -6.43 2.58 -2.32
CA HIS A 87 -7.67 2.45 -3.09
C HIS A 87 -7.92 0.99 -3.46
N VAL A 88 -9.06 0.68 -4.09
CA VAL A 88 -9.38 -0.65 -4.62
C VAL A 88 -9.57 -0.64 -6.15
N ASP A 89 -9.84 0.52 -6.71
CA ASP A 89 -10.02 0.67 -8.16
C ASP A 89 -8.67 0.51 -8.89
N PRO A 90 -8.58 -0.38 -9.92
CA PRO A 90 -7.33 -0.67 -10.60
C PRO A 90 -6.73 0.53 -11.32
N ASP A 91 -7.55 1.39 -11.92
CA ASP A 91 -7.09 2.56 -12.67
C ASP A 91 -6.55 3.63 -11.73
N VAL A 92 -7.20 3.82 -10.59
CA VAL A 92 -6.72 4.72 -9.53
C VAL A 92 -5.40 4.21 -8.95
N LEU A 93 -5.31 2.92 -8.61
CA LEU A 93 -4.08 2.30 -8.11
C LEU A 93 -2.93 2.39 -9.11
N PHE A 94 -3.23 2.21 -10.40
CA PHE A 94 -2.23 2.37 -11.45
C PHE A 94 -1.67 3.80 -11.50
N LYS A 95 -2.54 4.81 -11.42
CA LYS A 95 -2.13 6.23 -11.37
C LYS A 95 -1.36 6.57 -10.08
N MET A 96 -1.72 5.97 -8.97
CA MET A 96 -0.97 6.06 -7.71
C MET A 96 0.36 5.30 -7.73
N ARG A 97 0.65 4.51 -8.77
CA ARG A 97 1.79 3.58 -8.82
C ARG A 97 1.81 2.58 -7.66
N LYS A 98 0.62 2.16 -7.23
CA LYS A 98 0.44 1.17 -6.18
C LYS A 98 0.24 -0.23 -6.75
N PRO A 99 0.48 -1.28 -5.95
CA PRO A 99 0.13 -2.65 -6.30
C PRO A 99 -1.38 -2.79 -6.53
N ALA A 100 -1.77 -3.83 -7.27
CA ALA A 100 -3.17 -4.19 -7.43
C ALA A 100 -3.81 -4.58 -6.08
N ASN A 101 -5.14 -4.49 -5.98
CA ASN A 101 -5.89 -4.82 -4.76
C ASN A 101 -5.70 -6.28 -4.33
N ASP A 102 -5.44 -7.20 -5.26
CA ASP A 102 -5.16 -8.62 -4.98
C ASP A 102 -4.02 -8.82 -3.97
N ASP A 103 -3.02 -7.92 -3.97
CA ASP A 103 -1.92 -7.98 -3.00
C ASP A 103 -2.38 -7.65 -1.58
N PHE A 104 -3.35 -6.75 -1.45
CA PHE A 104 -3.95 -6.43 -0.15
C PHE A 104 -4.82 -7.58 0.36
N GLU A 105 -5.69 -8.14 -0.49
CA GLU A 105 -6.56 -9.26 -0.13
C GLU A 105 -5.74 -10.48 0.29
N PHE A 106 -4.75 -10.85 -0.53
CA PHE A 106 -3.82 -11.93 -0.19
C PHE A 106 -3.12 -11.68 1.15
N PHE A 107 -2.61 -10.47 1.35
CA PHE A 107 -1.92 -10.12 2.61
C PHE A 107 -2.87 -10.22 3.80
N ALA A 108 -4.12 -9.76 3.65
CA ALA A 108 -5.12 -9.80 4.70
C ALA A 108 -5.45 -11.24 5.12
N ASP A 109 -5.58 -12.15 4.16
CA ASP A 109 -5.84 -13.56 4.42
C ASP A 109 -4.67 -14.22 5.16
N VAL A 110 -3.45 -14.05 4.65
CA VAL A 110 -2.24 -14.60 5.30
C VAL A 110 -2.04 -14.01 6.69
N PHE A 111 -2.24 -12.71 6.86
CA PHE A 111 -2.15 -12.06 8.18
C PHE A 111 -3.16 -12.64 9.18
N LYS A 112 -4.37 -12.90 8.74
CA LYS A 112 -5.43 -13.50 9.56
C LYS A 112 -5.07 -14.93 9.97
N GLU A 113 -4.60 -15.75 9.03
CA GLU A 113 -4.17 -17.12 9.28
C GLU A 113 -3.00 -17.18 10.28
N GLU A 114 -1.95 -16.37 10.05
CA GLU A 114 -0.79 -16.32 10.94
C GLU A 114 -1.12 -15.77 12.33
N SER A 115 -2.04 -14.80 12.40
CA SER A 115 -2.52 -14.29 13.69
C SER A 115 -3.28 -15.35 14.48
N GLN A 116 -4.13 -16.14 13.81
CA GLN A 116 -4.83 -17.27 14.41
C GLN A 116 -3.87 -18.37 14.86
N ALA A 117 -2.91 -18.73 14.03
CA ALA A 117 -1.87 -19.69 14.36
C ALA A 117 -1.02 -19.25 15.57
N ALA A 118 -0.80 -17.95 15.71
CA ALA A 118 -0.12 -17.37 16.87
C ALA A 118 -1.01 -17.24 18.13
N GLY A 119 -2.30 -17.61 18.06
CA GLY A 119 -3.27 -17.44 19.13
C GLY A 119 -3.54 -15.99 19.51
N LYS A 120 -3.38 -15.06 18.57
CA LYS A 120 -3.50 -13.62 18.81
C LYS A 120 -4.72 -13.02 18.12
N LYS A 121 -5.34 -12.07 18.82
CA LYS A 121 -6.41 -11.26 18.27
C LYS A 121 -5.82 -9.98 17.70
N GLN A 122 -5.59 -9.98 16.38
CA GLN A 122 -4.96 -8.87 15.65
C GLN A 122 -5.84 -8.45 14.48
N TYR A 123 -5.76 -7.17 14.12
CA TYR A 123 -6.58 -6.55 13.08
C TYR A 123 -5.72 -5.70 12.15
N LEU A 124 -6.08 -5.71 10.87
CA LEU A 124 -5.57 -4.75 9.91
C LEU A 124 -6.36 -3.44 10.01
N ILE A 125 -5.63 -2.33 9.94
CA ILE A 125 -6.19 -1.00 9.78
C ILE A 125 -5.78 -0.50 8.41
N PRO A 126 -6.66 -0.66 7.39
CA PRO A 126 -6.37 -0.18 6.06
C PRO A 126 -6.51 1.35 6.00
N TYR A 127 -5.57 1.97 5.30
CA TYR A 127 -5.54 3.39 5.01
C TYR A 127 -5.91 3.63 3.56
N PHE A 128 -6.83 4.57 3.31
CA PHE A 128 -7.32 4.91 1.99
C PHE A 128 -7.14 6.39 1.69
N ILE A 129 -7.03 6.71 0.40
CA ILE A 129 -6.96 8.08 -0.10
C ILE A 129 -8.19 8.34 -0.96
N ALA A 130 -8.97 9.34 -0.58
CA ALA A 130 -10.07 9.86 -1.38
C ALA A 130 -9.58 10.96 -2.34
N SER A 131 -10.34 11.19 -3.39
CA SER A 131 -10.13 12.33 -4.32
C SER A 131 -8.75 12.37 -5.02
N HIS A 132 -8.05 11.24 -5.08
CA HIS A 132 -6.82 11.18 -5.88
C HIS A 132 -7.13 11.42 -7.37
N PRO A 133 -6.25 12.11 -8.13
CA PRO A 133 -6.43 12.28 -9.57
C PRO A 133 -6.75 10.95 -10.27
N GLY A 134 -7.89 10.92 -10.97
CA GLY A 134 -8.43 9.72 -11.60
C GLY A 134 -9.40 8.91 -10.76
N SER A 135 -9.62 9.28 -9.50
CA SER A 135 -10.73 8.74 -8.69
C SER A 135 -11.99 9.54 -8.98
N ASP A 136 -12.98 8.90 -9.58
CA ASP A 136 -14.31 9.46 -9.80
C ASP A 136 -15.32 8.91 -8.78
N LEU A 137 -16.58 9.29 -8.95
CA LEU A 137 -17.63 8.84 -8.03
C LEU A 137 -17.83 7.33 -8.07
N ASP A 138 -17.73 6.70 -9.26
CA ASP A 138 -17.92 5.26 -9.39
C ASP A 138 -16.79 4.49 -8.69
N ALA A 139 -15.54 4.96 -8.81
CA ALA A 139 -14.40 4.40 -8.11
C ALA A 139 -14.57 4.51 -6.58
N MET A 140 -15.12 5.62 -6.08
CA MET A 140 -15.40 5.82 -4.65
C MET A 140 -16.57 4.94 -4.17
N ILE A 141 -17.61 4.75 -4.99
CA ILE A 141 -18.70 3.82 -4.68
C ILE A 141 -18.15 2.39 -4.59
N ASN A 142 -17.29 1.99 -5.52
CA ASN A 142 -16.64 0.67 -5.49
C ASN A 142 -15.80 0.49 -4.21
N LEU A 143 -15.08 1.52 -3.78
CA LEU A 143 -14.36 1.49 -2.51
C LEU A 143 -15.31 1.32 -1.32
N ALA A 144 -16.41 2.08 -1.26
CA ALA A 144 -17.38 1.99 -0.18
C ALA A 144 -18.06 0.61 -0.12
N VAL A 145 -18.41 0.04 -1.27
CA VAL A 145 -18.95 -1.31 -1.39
C VAL A 145 -17.95 -2.36 -0.89
N PHE A 146 -16.70 -2.24 -1.30
CA PHE A 146 -15.61 -3.12 -0.84
C PHE A 146 -15.45 -3.09 0.69
N LEU A 147 -15.41 -1.90 1.29
CA LEU A 147 -15.30 -1.71 2.73
C LEU A 147 -16.46 -2.39 3.47
N LYS A 148 -17.68 -2.17 2.98
CA LYS A 148 -18.89 -2.76 3.57
C LYS A 148 -18.92 -4.28 3.47
N GLN A 149 -18.55 -4.83 2.32
CA GLN A 149 -18.54 -6.28 2.09
C GLN A 149 -17.52 -7.01 2.96
N ASN A 150 -16.35 -6.39 3.17
CA ASN A 150 -15.28 -6.97 3.96
C ASN A 150 -15.32 -6.58 5.45
N GLY A 151 -16.30 -5.78 5.85
CA GLY A 151 -16.45 -5.34 7.25
C GLY A 151 -15.33 -4.44 7.75
N TYR A 152 -14.58 -3.81 6.83
CA TYR A 152 -13.56 -2.83 7.20
C TYR A 152 -14.20 -1.54 7.68
N LYS A 153 -13.69 -1.03 8.79
CA LYS A 153 -13.99 0.32 9.29
C LYS A 153 -12.68 1.09 9.29
N PRO A 154 -12.38 1.86 8.25
CA PRO A 154 -11.14 2.63 8.21
C PRO A 154 -11.17 3.69 9.31
N ASP A 155 -10.11 3.75 10.12
CA ASP A 155 -9.96 4.80 11.14
C ASP A 155 -9.58 6.14 10.51
N GLN A 156 -8.97 6.08 9.35
CA GLN A 156 -8.47 7.25 8.64
C GLN A 156 -8.67 7.09 7.13
N VAL A 157 -9.36 8.04 6.54
CA VAL A 157 -9.38 8.29 5.10
C VAL A 157 -8.80 9.69 4.91
N GLN A 158 -7.83 9.83 4.01
CA GLN A 158 -7.22 11.11 3.72
C GLN A 158 -7.66 11.60 2.36
N ASP A 159 -8.12 12.84 2.29
CA ASP A 159 -8.26 13.52 1.01
C ASP A 159 -6.89 13.73 0.35
N PHE A 160 -6.87 13.63 -0.97
CA PHE A 160 -5.67 13.95 -1.72
C PHE A 160 -5.24 15.41 -1.47
N ILE A 161 -4.02 15.58 -0.98
CA ILE A 161 -3.42 16.90 -0.76
C ILE A 161 -2.28 17.06 -1.76
N PRO A 162 -2.38 18.03 -2.70
CA PRO A 162 -1.31 18.32 -3.65
C PRO A 162 -0.01 18.71 -2.92
N ALA A 163 1.03 17.92 -3.07
CA ALA A 163 2.34 18.21 -2.53
C ALA A 163 3.31 18.68 -3.63
N PRO A 164 4.22 19.62 -3.35
CA PRO A 164 5.23 20.02 -4.33
C PRO A 164 6.07 18.84 -4.82
N LEU A 165 6.43 18.85 -6.10
CA LEU A 165 7.27 17.81 -6.74
C LEU A 165 6.64 16.43 -6.83
N ASP A 166 5.37 16.28 -6.51
CA ASP A 166 4.65 15.03 -6.69
C ASP A 166 3.99 14.96 -8.07
N VAL A 167 4.09 13.79 -8.67
CA VAL A 167 3.46 13.45 -9.95
C VAL A 167 1.94 13.59 -9.88
N ALA A 168 1.32 13.17 -8.78
CA ALA A 168 -0.11 13.30 -8.57
C ALA A 168 -0.56 14.78 -8.54
N THR A 169 0.28 15.67 -8.01
CA THR A 169 0.03 17.12 -8.04
C THR A 169 0.03 17.66 -9.48
N CYS A 170 0.94 17.19 -10.33
CA CYS A 170 0.95 17.54 -11.75
C CYS A 170 -0.32 17.05 -12.45
N MET A 171 -0.75 15.82 -12.18
CA MET A 171 -2.00 15.26 -12.71
C MET A 171 -3.22 16.05 -12.25
N TYR A 172 -3.26 16.43 -10.98
CA TYR A 172 -4.33 17.24 -10.40
C TYR A 172 -4.46 18.58 -11.08
N TYR A 173 -3.33 19.29 -11.25
CA TYR A 173 -3.31 20.63 -11.82
C TYR A 173 -3.55 20.66 -13.32
N THR A 174 -2.93 19.72 -14.06
CA THR A 174 -3.01 19.68 -15.53
C THR A 174 -4.21 18.94 -16.06
N THR A 175 -4.90 18.17 -15.20
CA THR A 175 -5.97 17.22 -15.59
C THR A 175 -5.52 16.16 -16.61
N ARG A 176 -4.22 15.90 -16.68
CA ARG A 176 -3.62 14.92 -17.63
C ARG A 176 -2.92 13.81 -16.86
N SER A 177 -3.10 12.57 -17.31
CA SER A 177 -2.29 11.45 -16.84
C SER A 177 -0.93 11.49 -17.52
N ILE A 178 0.16 11.40 -16.75
CA ILE A 178 1.51 11.27 -17.31
C ILE A 178 1.86 9.82 -17.65
N HIS A 179 0.96 8.89 -17.43
CA HIS A 179 1.14 7.48 -17.76
C HIS A 179 0.62 7.13 -19.17
N GLU A 180 -0.03 8.05 -19.84
CA GLU A 180 -0.66 7.81 -21.12
C GLU A 180 0.00 8.67 -22.20
N GLU A 181 0.64 8.02 -23.15
CA GLU A 181 1.06 8.66 -24.41
C GLU A 181 -0.15 9.16 -25.23
N THR A 182 -1.36 8.81 -24.82
CA THR A 182 -2.62 9.02 -25.55
C THR A 182 -3.43 10.24 -25.10
N GLY A 183 -2.96 11.03 -24.14
CA GLY A 183 -3.61 12.30 -23.77
C GLY A 183 -4.98 12.19 -23.11
N LEU A 184 -5.31 11.02 -22.52
CA LEU A 184 -6.55 10.85 -21.77
C LEU A 184 -6.58 11.79 -20.56
N HIS A 185 -7.65 12.56 -20.44
CA HIS A 185 -7.90 13.43 -19.31
C HIS A 185 -8.02 12.61 -18.01
N CYS A 186 -7.15 12.83 -17.05
CA CYS A 186 -7.50 12.56 -15.67
C CYS A 186 -8.62 13.54 -15.32
N GLN A 187 -9.78 13.05 -14.96
CA GLN A 187 -10.72 13.93 -14.27
C GLN A 187 -9.99 14.42 -13.01
N GLY A 188 -9.72 15.74 -12.99
CA GLY A 188 -9.27 16.39 -11.77
C GLY A 188 -10.27 16.07 -10.67
N ALA A 189 -9.81 16.02 -9.43
CA ALA A 189 -10.63 15.68 -8.28
C ALA A 189 -12.07 16.15 -8.47
N ALA A 190 -13.00 15.24 -8.22
CA ALA A 190 -14.41 15.55 -8.26
C ALA A 190 -14.61 16.95 -7.68
N ARG A 191 -15.27 17.83 -8.43
CA ARG A 191 -15.48 19.23 -8.00
C ARG A 191 -15.99 19.19 -6.57
N SER A 192 -15.70 20.21 -5.79
CA SER A 192 -15.99 20.29 -4.35
C SER A 192 -17.41 19.86 -3.91
N GLN A 193 -18.37 19.81 -4.84
CA GLN A 193 -19.71 19.28 -4.63
C GLN A 193 -19.76 17.73 -4.57
N ASP A 194 -18.81 17.04 -5.17
CA ASP A 194 -18.74 15.58 -5.14
C ASP A 194 -17.94 15.10 -3.93
N ALA A 195 -16.99 15.89 -3.42
CA ALA A 195 -16.29 15.61 -2.17
C ALA A 195 -17.25 15.51 -0.99
N ALA A 196 -18.21 16.46 -0.88
CA ALA A 196 -19.24 16.42 0.17
C ALA A 196 -20.18 15.21 0.06
N ARG A 197 -20.35 14.62 -1.14
CA ARG A 197 -21.12 13.36 -1.34
C ARG A 197 -20.30 12.14 -0.96
N ILE A 198 -18.97 12.19 -1.14
CA ILE A 198 -18.06 11.11 -0.78
C ILE A 198 -17.99 10.97 0.74
N ASP A 199 -17.88 12.08 1.48
CA ASP A 199 -17.89 12.09 2.96
C ASP A 199 -19.20 11.51 3.56
N ALA A 200 -20.29 11.57 2.83
CA ALA A 200 -21.59 11.00 3.26
C ALA A 200 -21.67 9.48 3.02
N ILE A 201 -20.78 8.88 2.24
CA ILE A 201 -20.77 7.45 1.87
C ILE A 201 -19.76 6.67 2.73
N LEU A 202 -18.71 7.29 3.19
CA LEU A 202 -17.70 6.71 4.08
C LEU A 202 -18.04 6.92 5.55
#